data_eabbde33ba86ba1f8aa8cc7cd622b8c9
#
_entry.id   eabbde33ba86ba1f8aa8cc7cd622b8c9
#
_cell.length_a   1.000
_cell.length_b   1.000
_cell.length_c   1.000
_cell.angle_alpha   90.00
_cell.angle_beta   90.00
_cell.angle_gamma   90.00
#
_symmetry.space_group_name_H-M   'P 1'
#
loop_
_entity.id
_entity.type
_entity.pdbx_description
1 polymer ?
#
loop_
_entity_poly.entity_id
_entity_poly.type
_entity_poly.pdbx_seq_one_letter_code
_entity_poly.pdbx_strand_id
1 'polypeptide(L)' 'VILVDYFSEACCKGTELVEGWYWYEDDGEEVGGPYRDEEAAIAAAQAGLKW' A
#
# COMPACT_ATOMS: atom_id res chain seq x y z
N VAL A 1 -7.89 2.63 10.69
CA VAL A 1 -8.43 2.75 9.33
C VAL A 1 -7.34 2.46 8.31
N ILE A 2 -7.66 1.59 7.37
CA ILE A 2 -6.72 1.24 6.30
C ILE A 2 -6.97 2.15 5.11
N LEU A 3 -5.90 2.72 4.60
CA LEU A 3 -5.95 3.56 3.41
C LEU A 3 -5.20 2.86 2.28
N VAL A 4 -5.69 3.02 1.07
CA VAL A 4 -5.07 2.41 -0.11
C VAL A 4 -4.88 3.50 -1.15
N ASP A 5 -3.66 3.62 -1.66
CA ASP A 5 -3.33 4.63 -2.65
C ASP A 5 -2.42 4.07 -3.73
N TYR A 6 -2.50 4.66 -4.91
CA TYR A 6 -1.61 4.32 -6.00
C TYR A 6 -0.42 5.28 -6.01
N PHE A 7 0.78 4.72 -5.95
CA PHE A 7 2.01 5.50 -5.99
C PHE A 7 2.62 5.35 -7.38
N SER A 8 2.59 6.42 -8.15
CA SER A 8 3.15 6.40 -9.50
C SER A 8 4.66 6.46 -9.44
N GLU A 9 5.30 6.16 -10.57
CA GLU A 9 6.76 6.21 -10.66
C GLU A 9 7.29 7.58 -10.24
N ALA A 10 6.61 8.64 -10.67
CA ALA A 10 7.04 9.99 -10.31
C ALA A 10 6.96 10.22 -8.79
N CYS A 11 5.95 9.66 -8.16
CA CYS A 11 5.77 9.78 -6.72
C CYS A 11 6.84 9.02 -5.95
N CYS A 12 7.31 7.91 -6.52
CA CYS A 12 8.31 7.07 -5.87
C CYS A 12 9.74 7.49 -6.19
N LYS A 13 9.91 8.45 -7.08
CA LYS A 13 11.23 8.88 -7.50
C LYS A 13 12.02 9.43 -6.32
N GLY A 14 13.24 8.97 -6.18
CA GLY A 14 14.09 9.39 -5.07
C GLY A 14 13.88 8.59 -3.81
N THR A 15 13.02 7.59 -3.84
CA THR A 15 12.80 6.69 -2.71
C THR A 15 13.11 5.27 -3.15
N GLU A 16 13.04 4.33 -2.21
CA GLU A 16 13.25 2.93 -2.53
C GLU A 16 11.97 2.24 -2.98
N LEU A 17 10.87 2.97 -3.00
CA LEU A 17 9.59 2.41 -3.39
C LEU A 17 9.50 2.24 -4.89
N VAL A 18 8.73 1.25 -5.33
CA VAL A 18 8.45 1.05 -6.74
C VAL A 18 6.98 1.38 -6.99
N GLU A 19 6.67 1.67 -8.26
CA GLU A 19 5.32 2.02 -8.65
C GLU A 19 4.35 0.88 -8.32
N GLY A 20 3.17 1.24 -7.80
CA GLY A 20 2.15 0.25 -7.51
C GLY A 20 1.15 0.74 -6.48
N TRP A 21 0.27 -0.17 -6.10
CA TRP A 21 -0.73 0.12 -5.09
C TRP A 21 -0.20 -0.25 -3.72
N TYR A 22 -0.43 0.64 -2.73
CA TYR A 22 0.02 0.42 -1.37
C TYR A 22 -1.14 0.62 -0.41
N TRP A 23 -1.11 -0.13 0.68
CA TRP A 23 -2.03 0.11 1.77
C TRP A 23 -1.24 0.53 3.01
N TYR A 24 -1.85 1.31 3.86
CA TYR A 24 -1.19 1.74 5.09
C TYR A 24 -2.23 2.09 6.14
N GLU A 25 -1.82 1.99 7.40
CA GLU A 25 -2.64 2.40 8.52
C GLU A 25 -2.57 3.90 8.66
N ASP A 26 -3.64 4.52 9.14
CA ASP A 26 -3.66 5.96 9.30
C ASP A 26 -2.67 6.44 10.37
N ASP A 27 -2.26 5.56 11.27
CA ASP A 27 -1.22 5.89 12.24
C ASP A 27 0.19 5.68 11.68
N GLY A 28 0.30 5.13 10.49
CA GLY A 28 1.57 4.96 9.81
C GLY A 28 2.41 3.79 10.27
N GLU A 29 1.88 2.94 11.13
CA GLU A 29 2.67 1.84 11.66
C GLU A 29 2.87 0.69 10.70
N GLU A 30 1.90 0.42 9.85
CA GLU A 30 1.99 -0.69 8.92
C GLU A 30 1.75 -0.22 7.50
N VAL A 31 2.48 -0.81 6.59
CA VAL A 31 2.35 -0.51 5.17
C VAL A 31 2.69 -1.77 4.38
N GLY A 32 2.02 -1.95 3.27
CA GLY A 32 2.27 -3.09 2.41
C GLY A 32 2.19 -2.70 0.94
N GLY A 33 2.88 -3.45 0.11
CA GLY A 33 2.92 -3.25 -1.31
C GLY A 33 4.31 -3.40 -1.86
N PRO A 34 4.49 -3.16 -3.16
CA PRO A 34 3.45 -2.74 -4.10
C PRO A 34 2.59 -3.91 -4.58
N TYR A 35 1.33 -3.60 -4.87
CA TYR A 35 0.41 -4.57 -5.44
C TYR A 35 -0.01 -4.09 -6.82
N ARG A 36 -0.47 -5.03 -7.65
CA ARG A 36 -0.78 -4.71 -9.03
C ARG A 36 -2.06 -3.90 -9.19
N ASP A 37 -2.98 -3.99 -8.24
CA ASP A 37 -4.22 -3.25 -8.31
C ASP A 37 -4.76 -2.99 -6.92
N GLU A 38 -5.81 -2.17 -6.86
CA GLU A 38 -6.42 -1.78 -5.61
C GLU A 38 -6.99 -2.97 -4.86
N GLU A 39 -7.63 -3.88 -5.57
CA GLU A 39 -8.23 -5.04 -4.93
C GLU A 39 -7.18 -5.91 -4.24
N ALA A 40 -6.03 -6.09 -4.89
CA ALA A 40 -4.96 -6.88 -4.31
C ALA A 40 -4.43 -6.21 -3.04
N ALA A 41 -4.30 -4.89 -3.06
CA ALA A 41 -3.83 -4.17 -1.89
C ALA A 41 -4.83 -4.27 -0.74
N ILE A 42 -6.11 -4.13 -1.05
CA ILE A 42 -7.16 -4.24 -0.03
C ILE A 42 -7.17 -5.64 0.58
N ALA A 43 -7.11 -6.66 -0.27
CA ALA A 43 -7.12 -8.04 0.21
C ALA A 43 -5.91 -8.31 1.10
N ALA A 44 -4.74 -7.82 0.71
CA ALA A 44 -3.55 -8.00 1.50
C ALA A 44 -3.65 -7.30 2.85
N ALA A 45 -4.22 -6.10 2.86
CA ALA A 45 -4.40 -5.35 4.08
C ALA A 45 -5.31 -6.09 5.04
N GLN A 46 -6.40 -6.63 4.53
CA GLN A 46 -7.34 -7.38 5.36
C GLN A 46 -6.69 -8.65 5.89
N ALA A 47 -5.92 -9.34 5.06
CA ALA A 47 -5.24 -10.56 5.50
C ALA A 47 -4.18 -10.26 6.55
N GLY A 48 -3.51 -9.12 6.42
CA GLY A 48 -2.45 -8.76 7.36
C GLY A 48 -2.94 -8.29 8.71
N LEU A 49 -4.18 -7.82 8.78
CA LEU A 49 -4.69 -7.25 10.02
C LEU A 49 -5.08 -8.28 11.05
N LYS A 50 -5.44 -9.44 10.65
CA LYS A 50 -5.79 -10.52 11.60
C LYS A 50 -6.66 -10.09 12.76
N TRP A 51 -7.89 -10.41 12.68
CA TRP A 51 -8.84 -10.16 13.77
C TRP A 51 -9.03 -11.37 14.64
#